data_0c84415d768051b375f6304b4902e9a0
#
_entry.id   0c84415d768051b375f6304b4902e9a0
#
_cell.length_a   1.000
_cell.length_b   1.000
_cell.length_c   1.000
_cell.angle_alpha   90.00
_cell.angle_beta   90.00
_cell.angle_gamma   90.00
#
_symmetry.space_group_name_H-M   'P 1'
#
loop_
_entity.id
_entity.type
_entity.pdbx_description
1 polymer ?
#
loop_
_entity_poly.entity_id
_entity_poly.type
_entity_poly.pdbx_seq_one_letter_code
_entity_poly.pdbx_strand_id
1 'polypeptide(L)'
;MTRFACFIVRAAAAVLFSLLCLLRPALAEPFDSTPRVAVISAFGPELDLLLGKLEQPRKYSANGVEFTTGVLQGKPVVLFLSGISMVNVSMNTQLALDRFKITHILFSGIAGGVNPDLHIGDVTVAERWGQYLELLMARETAPGVYGSKGDGENADLPHFGMMYTRPVKVKSASQPQIHKKFWFDVDPAMFAVAKSLRGVELTACSAADHCLERQPQLVVGGNGVSGAAFVDNAKFRRYVFKAFHANVLDMESAACAMVAYSNGVPFIAFRSLSDLAGGGEGANEMHTFMSIAADNSAKVLLAFLQAWQAKGQP
;
A
#
# COMPACT_ATOMS: atom_id res chain seq x y z
N MET A 1 14.68 -3.22 -68.56
CA MET A 1 15.21 -3.47 -67.19
C MET A 1 14.49 -2.69 -66.07
N THR A 2 13.76 -1.60 -66.38
CA THR A 2 13.14 -0.73 -65.35
C THR A 2 11.84 -1.25 -64.71
N ARG A 3 11.05 -2.12 -65.34
CA ARG A 3 9.79 -2.65 -64.78
C ARG A 3 9.98 -3.77 -63.77
N PHE A 4 11.06 -4.57 -63.86
CA PHE A 4 11.37 -5.65 -62.93
C PHE A 4 11.89 -5.15 -61.59
N ALA A 5 12.70 -4.07 -61.60
CA ALA A 5 13.22 -3.45 -60.38
C ALA A 5 12.10 -2.82 -59.53
N CYS A 6 11.07 -2.23 -60.17
CA CYS A 6 9.95 -1.63 -59.49
C CYS A 6 9.04 -2.65 -58.77
N PHE A 7 8.94 -3.88 -59.32
CA PHE A 7 8.15 -4.98 -58.72
C PHE A 7 8.84 -5.56 -57.48
N ILE A 8 10.15 -5.71 -57.51
CA ILE A 8 10.95 -6.23 -56.38
C ILE A 8 10.93 -5.22 -55.22
N VAL A 9 11.03 -3.92 -55.46
CA VAL A 9 10.99 -2.88 -54.43
C VAL A 9 9.60 -2.80 -53.76
N ARG A 10 8.53 -2.97 -54.53
CA ARG A 10 7.15 -3.00 -54.00
C ARG A 10 6.88 -4.26 -53.17
N ALA A 11 7.38 -5.44 -53.60
CA ALA A 11 7.26 -6.67 -52.83
C ALA A 11 8.07 -6.63 -51.54
N ALA A 12 9.29 -6.09 -51.58
CA ALA A 12 10.13 -5.92 -50.37
C ALA A 12 9.52 -4.91 -49.37
N ALA A 13 8.93 -3.80 -49.88
CA ALA A 13 8.23 -2.85 -49.01
C ALA A 13 6.96 -3.43 -48.38
N ALA A 14 6.20 -4.26 -49.12
CA ALA A 14 5.02 -4.94 -48.57
C ALA A 14 5.39 -5.98 -47.51
N VAL A 15 6.47 -6.74 -47.68
CA VAL A 15 6.99 -7.69 -46.71
C VAL A 15 7.52 -6.99 -45.45
N LEU A 16 8.25 -5.87 -45.65
CA LEU A 16 8.74 -5.06 -44.50
C LEU A 16 7.61 -4.42 -43.70
N PHE A 17 6.56 -3.94 -44.40
CA PHE A 17 5.37 -3.40 -43.73
C PHE A 17 4.58 -4.49 -42.99
N SER A 18 4.47 -5.69 -43.55
CA SER A 18 3.85 -6.84 -42.87
C SER A 18 4.65 -7.33 -41.66
N LEU A 19 5.99 -7.30 -41.72
CA LEU A 19 6.84 -7.61 -40.57
C LEU A 19 6.75 -6.54 -39.45
N LEU A 20 6.66 -5.25 -39.81
CA LEU A 20 6.45 -4.18 -38.81
C LEU A 20 5.11 -4.27 -38.11
N CYS A 21 4.06 -4.77 -38.78
CA CYS A 21 2.74 -4.98 -38.15
C CYS A 21 2.73 -6.17 -37.16
N LEU A 22 3.70 -7.08 -37.25
CA LEU A 22 3.85 -8.22 -36.32
C LEU A 22 4.66 -7.85 -35.07
N LEU A 23 5.36 -6.72 -35.05
CA LEU A 23 6.06 -6.18 -33.88
C LEU A 23 5.09 -5.36 -33.00
N ARG A 24 3.94 -5.91 -32.66
CA ARG A 24 3.21 -5.37 -31.50
C ARG A 24 4.06 -5.61 -30.27
N PRO A 25 4.36 -4.57 -29.46
CA PRO A 25 4.94 -4.83 -28.14
C PRO A 25 4.02 -5.86 -27.48
N ALA A 26 4.59 -6.96 -27.01
CA ALA A 26 3.88 -7.95 -26.25
C ALA A 26 3.50 -7.33 -24.89
N LEU A 27 2.47 -6.47 -24.92
CA LEU A 27 1.81 -6.06 -23.69
C LEU A 27 1.25 -7.35 -23.10
N ALA A 28 1.54 -7.59 -21.83
CA ALA A 28 1.03 -8.74 -21.13
C ALA A 28 -0.50 -8.71 -21.19
N GLU A 29 -1.11 -9.75 -21.77
CA GLU A 29 -2.57 -9.81 -21.91
C GLU A 29 -3.24 -9.75 -20.53
N PRO A 30 -4.27 -8.91 -20.35
CA PRO A 30 -5.07 -8.89 -19.13
C PRO A 30 -5.71 -10.25 -18.87
N PHE A 31 -5.83 -10.66 -17.62
CA PHE A 31 -6.51 -11.89 -17.25
C PHE A 31 -8.03 -11.81 -17.46
N ASP A 32 -8.61 -10.62 -17.21
CA ASP A 32 -9.99 -10.32 -17.59
C ASP A 32 -10.19 -8.80 -17.82
N SER A 33 -11.32 -8.44 -18.43
CA SER A 33 -11.67 -7.04 -18.71
C SER A 33 -12.63 -6.43 -17.69
N THR A 34 -13.01 -7.18 -16.66
CA THR A 34 -13.95 -6.72 -15.63
C THR A 34 -13.29 -5.63 -14.79
N PRO A 35 -13.92 -4.44 -14.63
CA PRO A 35 -13.45 -3.45 -13.66
C PRO A 35 -13.51 -4.02 -12.25
N ARG A 36 -12.39 -3.99 -11.53
CA ARG A 36 -12.25 -4.59 -10.19
C ARG A 36 -11.61 -3.64 -9.20
N VAL A 37 -12.00 -3.79 -7.95
CA VAL A 37 -11.28 -3.23 -6.81
C VAL A 37 -10.18 -4.20 -6.43
N ALA A 38 -8.94 -3.74 -6.37
CA ALA A 38 -7.84 -4.53 -5.81
C ALA A 38 -7.91 -4.47 -4.27
N VAL A 39 -7.92 -5.63 -3.64
CA VAL A 39 -7.82 -5.79 -2.19
C VAL A 39 -6.50 -6.51 -1.90
N ILE A 40 -5.60 -5.81 -1.23
CA ILE A 40 -4.22 -6.22 -1.05
C ILE A 40 -3.94 -6.43 0.43
N SER A 41 -3.18 -7.48 0.74
CA SER A 41 -2.58 -7.71 2.06
C SER A 41 -1.12 -8.15 1.87
N ALA A 42 -0.27 -8.02 2.89
CA ALA A 42 1.13 -8.35 2.75
C ALA A 42 1.41 -9.84 2.87
N PHE A 43 0.73 -10.55 3.77
CA PHE A 43 0.93 -11.99 4.04
C PHE A 43 -0.37 -12.69 4.46
N GLY A 44 -0.34 -14.04 4.46
CA GLY A 44 -1.54 -14.89 4.58
C GLY A 44 -2.56 -14.47 5.64
N PRO A 45 -2.20 -14.41 6.93
CA PRO A 45 -3.14 -14.08 8.01
C PRO A 45 -3.92 -12.78 7.83
N GLU A 46 -3.40 -11.81 7.10
CA GLU A 46 -4.11 -10.56 6.81
C GLU A 46 -5.21 -10.71 5.76
N LEU A 47 -5.14 -11.76 4.92
CA LEU A 47 -6.07 -11.97 3.81
C LEU A 47 -7.12 -13.05 4.11
N ASP A 48 -6.88 -13.93 5.07
CA ASP A 48 -7.66 -15.14 5.33
C ASP A 48 -9.14 -14.84 5.55
N LEU A 49 -9.49 -13.86 6.39
CA LEU A 49 -10.88 -13.47 6.64
C LEU A 49 -11.56 -12.96 5.36
N LEU A 50 -10.86 -12.19 4.55
CA LEU A 50 -11.39 -11.63 3.29
C LEU A 50 -11.60 -12.73 2.24
N LEU A 51 -10.68 -13.68 2.12
CA LEU A 51 -10.83 -14.86 1.25
C LEU A 51 -12.01 -15.73 1.69
N GLY A 52 -12.21 -15.89 3.00
CA GLY A 52 -13.33 -16.64 3.56
C GLY A 52 -14.72 -16.00 3.31
N LYS A 53 -14.75 -14.71 2.96
CA LYS A 53 -15.99 -13.97 2.60
C LYS A 53 -16.16 -13.77 1.11
N LEU A 54 -15.18 -14.20 0.29
CA LEU A 54 -15.20 -14.00 -1.14
C LEU A 54 -16.19 -14.95 -1.82
N GLU A 55 -17.09 -14.39 -2.60
CA GLU A 55 -18.05 -15.13 -3.41
C GLU A 55 -17.50 -15.37 -4.83
N GLN A 56 -17.86 -16.49 -5.45
CA GLN A 56 -17.51 -16.86 -6.84
C GLN A 56 -15.99 -16.76 -7.14
N PRO A 57 -15.10 -17.35 -6.33
CA PRO A 57 -13.67 -17.20 -6.49
C PRO A 57 -13.17 -17.84 -7.80
N ARG A 58 -12.24 -17.13 -8.48
CA ARG A 58 -11.46 -17.66 -9.62
C ARG A 58 -9.99 -17.29 -9.42
N LYS A 59 -9.10 -18.25 -9.63
CA LYS A 59 -7.66 -18.08 -9.44
C LYS A 59 -6.94 -17.81 -10.74
N TYR A 60 -5.96 -16.92 -10.67
CA TYR A 60 -5.01 -16.60 -11.73
C TYR A 60 -3.62 -16.57 -11.10
N SER A 61 -2.59 -16.78 -11.91
CA SER A 61 -1.21 -16.70 -11.43
C SER A 61 -0.32 -15.99 -12.45
N ALA A 62 0.54 -15.12 -11.98
CA ALA A 62 1.61 -14.50 -12.76
C ALA A 62 2.83 -14.26 -11.88
N ASN A 63 4.02 -14.56 -12.37
CA ASN A 63 5.30 -14.35 -11.70
C ASN A 63 5.34 -14.93 -10.26
N GLY A 64 4.64 -16.04 -10.02
CA GLY A 64 4.54 -16.67 -8.71
C GLY A 64 3.54 -16.02 -7.75
N VAL A 65 2.85 -14.96 -8.16
CA VAL A 65 1.76 -14.33 -7.39
C VAL A 65 0.43 -14.96 -7.76
N GLU A 66 -0.32 -15.42 -6.78
CA GLU A 66 -1.71 -15.87 -6.94
C GLU A 66 -2.66 -14.68 -6.79
N PHE A 67 -3.56 -14.52 -7.74
CA PHE A 67 -4.64 -13.54 -7.73
C PHE A 67 -5.97 -14.27 -7.67
N THR A 68 -6.83 -13.94 -6.72
CA THR A 68 -8.16 -14.53 -6.61
C THR A 68 -9.20 -13.46 -6.89
N THR A 69 -9.89 -13.56 -8.03
CA THR A 69 -11.03 -12.69 -8.34
C THR A 69 -12.32 -13.24 -7.75
N GLY A 70 -13.29 -12.37 -7.50
CA GLY A 70 -14.60 -12.75 -6.98
C GLY A 70 -15.47 -11.54 -6.72
N VAL A 71 -16.47 -11.72 -5.86
CA VAL A 71 -17.34 -10.65 -5.37
C VAL A 71 -17.19 -10.54 -3.85
N LEU A 72 -16.95 -9.34 -3.35
CA LEU A 72 -16.85 -9.06 -1.93
C LEU A 72 -17.75 -7.86 -1.59
N GLN A 73 -18.71 -8.06 -0.71
CA GLN A 73 -19.75 -7.06 -0.38
C GLN A 73 -20.42 -6.47 -1.65
N GLY A 74 -20.76 -7.36 -2.62
CA GLY A 74 -21.43 -7.00 -3.87
C GLY A 74 -20.54 -6.30 -4.92
N LYS A 75 -19.24 -6.11 -4.66
CA LYS A 75 -18.30 -5.50 -5.62
C LYS A 75 -17.38 -6.53 -6.27
N PRO A 76 -17.15 -6.46 -7.59
CA PRO A 76 -16.11 -7.25 -8.24
C PRO A 76 -14.73 -6.85 -7.69
N VAL A 77 -14.00 -7.83 -7.15
CA VAL A 77 -12.68 -7.61 -6.55
C VAL A 77 -11.63 -8.53 -7.15
N VAL A 78 -10.35 -8.20 -6.94
CA VAL A 78 -9.22 -9.10 -7.04
C VAL A 78 -8.43 -9.02 -5.74
N LEU A 79 -8.25 -10.16 -5.09
CA LEU A 79 -7.50 -10.32 -3.83
C LEU A 79 -6.15 -10.94 -4.14
N PHE A 80 -5.08 -10.42 -3.52
CA PHE A 80 -3.74 -11.01 -3.61
C PHE A 80 -2.83 -10.60 -2.47
N LEU A 81 -1.78 -11.38 -2.25
CA LEU A 81 -0.70 -11.04 -1.34
C LEU A 81 0.38 -10.24 -2.08
N SER A 82 0.68 -9.06 -1.58
CA SER A 82 1.77 -8.25 -2.12
C SER A 82 3.15 -8.80 -1.78
N GLY A 83 3.25 -9.65 -0.76
CA GLY A 83 4.50 -9.91 -0.06
C GLY A 83 4.91 -8.75 0.85
N ILE A 84 5.74 -9.04 1.83
CA ILE A 84 6.19 -8.08 2.85
C ILE A 84 7.21 -7.11 2.25
N SER A 85 7.12 -5.85 2.67
CA SER A 85 8.06 -4.75 2.40
C SER A 85 7.90 -4.06 1.03
N MET A 86 8.51 -2.88 0.94
CA MET A 86 8.31 -1.84 -0.09
C MET A 86 8.50 -2.36 -1.52
N VAL A 87 9.53 -3.19 -1.77
CA VAL A 87 9.85 -3.70 -3.11
C VAL A 87 8.78 -4.69 -3.57
N ASN A 88 8.42 -5.64 -2.70
CA ASN A 88 7.41 -6.65 -3.01
C ASN A 88 6.05 -6.02 -3.34
N VAL A 89 5.58 -5.11 -2.48
CA VAL A 89 4.30 -4.45 -2.73
C VAL A 89 4.32 -3.61 -4.01
N SER A 90 5.43 -2.93 -4.30
CA SER A 90 5.54 -2.14 -5.53
C SER A 90 5.46 -3.01 -6.78
N MET A 91 6.24 -4.11 -6.82
CA MET A 91 6.23 -5.06 -7.95
C MET A 91 4.84 -5.68 -8.15
N ASN A 92 4.24 -6.19 -7.07
CA ASN A 92 3.03 -6.99 -7.18
C ASN A 92 1.77 -6.12 -7.35
N THR A 93 1.77 -4.89 -6.84
CA THR A 93 0.72 -3.92 -7.15
C THR A 93 0.78 -3.50 -8.62
N GLN A 94 1.99 -3.23 -9.17
CA GLN A 94 2.12 -2.91 -10.60
C GLN A 94 1.73 -4.11 -11.48
N LEU A 95 2.14 -5.33 -11.11
CA LEU A 95 1.74 -6.54 -11.81
C LEU A 95 0.21 -6.71 -11.84
N ALA A 96 -0.49 -6.41 -10.73
CA ALA A 96 -1.95 -6.44 -10.69
C ALA A 96 -2.58 -5.40 -11.64
N LEU A 97 -2.03 -4.18 -11.67
CA LEU A 97 -2.48 -3.12 -12.58
C LEU A 97 -2.27 -3.46 -14.06
N ASP A 98 -1.20 -4.20 -14.37
CA ASP A 98 -0.89 -4.65 -15.74
C ASP A 98 -1.77 -5.83 -16.18
N ARG A 99 -2.32 -6.60 -15.23
CA ARG A 99 -3.07 -7.86 -15.50
C ARG A 99 -4.57 -7.74 -15.35
N PHE A 100 -5.05 -6.73 -14.62
CA PHE A 100 -6.48 -6.52 -14.36
C PHE A 100 -6.85 -5.05 -14.59
N LYS A 101 -8.10 -4.81 -14.93
CA LYS A 101 -8.66 -3.46 -14.99
C LYS A 101 -8.98 -2.97 -13.58
N ILE A 102 -7.95 -2.55 -12.84
CA ILE A 102 -8.10 -2.04 -11.47
C ILE A 102 -8.68 -0.64 -11.49
N THR A 103 -9.75 -0.43 -10.70
CA THR A 103 -10.39 0.89 -10.54
C THR A 103 -9.99 1.59 -9.26
N HIS A 104 -9.74 0.81 -8.19
CA HIS A 104 -9.39 1.32 -6.86
C HIS A 104 -8.50 0.30 -6.16
N ILE A 105 -7.65 0.76 -5.24
CA ILE A 105 -6.77 -0.08 -4.44
C ILE A 105 -7.11 0.11 -2.96
N LEU A 106 -7.44 -0.99 -2.29
CA LEU A 106 -7.64 -1.08 -0.84
C LEU A 106 -6.55 -1.97 -0.25
N PHE A 107 -5.82 -1.46 0.73
CA PHE A 107 -4.81 -2.24 1.43
C PHE A 107 -5.29 -2.54 2.86
N SER A 108 -5.28 -3.82 3.25
CA SER A 108 -5.64 -4.28 4.60
C SER A 108 -4.45 -4.99 5.25
N GLY A 109 -4.16 -4.67 6.49
CA GLY A 109 -3.09 -5.34 7.20
C GLY A 109 -2.82 -4.82 8.60
N ILE A 110 -1.76 -5.34 9.20
CA ILE A 110 -1.28 -4.96 10.53
C ILE A 110 -0.24 -3.84 10.45
N ALA A 111 0.01 -3.19 11.59
CA ALA A 111 1.02 -2.13 11.71
C ALA A 111 1.49 -1.95 13.15
N GLY A 112 2.65 -1.32 13.35
CA GLY A 112 3.13 -0.87 14.64
C GLY A 112 2.55 0.50 15.02
N GLY A 113 2.02 0.62 16.24
CA GLY A 113 1.47 1.87 16.76
C GLY A 113 2.55 2.83 17.23
N VAL A 114 2.57 4.07 16.72
CA VAL A 114 3.54 5.10 17.17
C VAL A 114 2.90 6.23 17.95
N ASN A 115 1.64 6.56 17.69
CA ASN A 115 0.88 7.51 18.50
C ASN A 115 0.62 6.92 19.89
N PRO A 116 1.00 7.62 20.98
CA PRO A 116 0.82 7.12 22.35
C PRO A 116 -0.64 6.95 22.79
N ASP A 117 -1.58 7.61 22.11
CA ASP A 117 -3.02 7.54 22.40
C ASP A 117 -3.70 6.30 21.79
N LEU A 118 -2.98 5.56 20.94
CA LEU A 118 -3.49 4.35 20.28
C LEU A 118 -2.97 3.08 20.96
N HIS A 119 -3.75 2.01 20.85
CA HIS A 119 -3.51 0.74 21.52
C HIS A 119 -3.57 -0.43 20.53
N ILE A 120 -3.00 -1.55 20.90
CA ILE A 120 -3.07 -2.79 20.11
C ILE A 120 -4.54 -3.13 19.83
N GLY A 121 -4.81 -3.54 18.60
CA GLY A 121 -6.15 -3.85 18.09
C GLY A 121 -6.90 -2.64 17.50
N ASP A 122 -6.54 -1.41 17.84
CA ASP A 122 -7.12 -0.22 17.21
C ASP A 122 -6.86 -0.26 15.70
N VAL A 123 -7.84 0.18 14.90
CA VAL A 123 -7.69 0.26 13.45
C VAL A 123 -7.56 1.72 13.04
N THR A 124 -6.54 2.02 12.24
CA THR A 124 -6.33 3.36 11.70
C THR A 124 -6.57 3.40 10.20
N VAL A 125 -7.18 4.50 9.75
CA VAL A 125 -7.30 4.86 8.33
C VAL A 125 -6.63 6.22 8.18
N ALA A 126 -5.33 6.21 7.86
CA ALA A 126 -4.55 7.42 7.71
C ALA A 126 -4.99 8.22 6.46
N GLU A 127 -4.89 9.54 6.54
CA GLU A 127 -5.23 10.46 5.45
C GLU A 127 -4.16 10.48 4.35
N ARG A 128 -2.92 10.14 4.72
CA ARG A 128 -1.77 10.12 3.80
C ARG A 128 -0.66 9.23 4.33
N TRP A 129 0.19 8.78 3.40
CA TRP A 129 1.30 7.87 3.67
C TRP A 129 2.63 8.44 3.17
N GLY A 130 3.70 8.29 3.96
CA GLY A 130 5.03 8.78 3.62
C GLY A 130 6.11 7.71 3.75
N GLN A 131 7.12 7.73 2.86
CA GLN A 131 8.27 6.81 2.93
C GLN A 131 9.33 7.40 3.88
N TYR A 132 9.20 7.14 5.18
CA TYR A 132 10.05 7.78 6.19
C TYR A 132 11.49 7.26 6.24
N LEU A 133 11.77 6.11 5.62
CA LEU A 133 13.11 5.54 5.47
C LEU A 133 13.71 5.75 4.05
N GLU A 134 13.16 6.65 3.24
CA GLU A 134 13.91 7.22 2.12
C GLU A 134 14.89 8.23 2.69
N LEU A 135 16.17 7.86 2.77
CA LEU A 135 17.14 8.52 3.64
C LEU A 135 18.36 9.08 2.90
N LEU A 136 18.89 10.18 3.43
CA LEU A 136 20.29 10.50 3.37
C LEU A 136 20.94 10.08 4.70
N MET A 137 21.93 9.21 4.65
CA MET A 137 22.81 8.94 5.79
C MET A 137 23.84 10.06 5.87
N ALA A 138 23.62 11.00 6.81
CA ALA A 138 24.43 12.20 6.92
C ALA A 138 25.85 11.88 7.44
N ARG A 139 26.83 12.65 6.97
CA ARG A 139 28.21 12.53 7.41
C ARG A 139 28.36 12.99 8.86
N GLU A 140 29.11 12.26 9.64
CA GLU A 140 29.57 12.71 10.94
C GLU A 140 30.63 13.83 10.75
N THR A 141 30.38 14.99 11.31
CA THR A 141 31.24 16.20 11.20
C THR A 141 32.05 16.45 12.46
N ALA A 142 31.58 15.93 13.59
CA ALA A 142 32.25 15.84 14.89
C ALA A 142 31.61 14.66 15.66
N PRO A 143 32.22 14.12 16.73
CA PRO A 143 31.68 13.00 17.49
C PRO A 143 30.22 13.20 17.88
N GLY A 144 29.32 12.35 17.34
CA GLY A 144 27.86 12.39 17.54
C GLY A 144 27.13 13.53 16.81
N VAL A 145 27.84 14.35 16.02
CA VAL A 145 27.26 15.48 15.25
C VAL A 145 27.20 15.11 13.78
N TYR A 146 25.99 15.10 13.22
CA TYR A 146 25.76 14.76 11.82
C TYR A 146 25.27 15.97 11.04
N GLY A 147 25.69 16.08 9.78
CA GLY A 147 25.30 17.18 8.90
C GLY A 147 25.41 16.82 7.44
N SER A 148 24.52 17.37 6.63
CA SER A 148 24.62 17.34 5.17
C SER A 148 25.06 18.71 4.68
N LYS A 149 26.16 18.79 3.91
CA LYS A 149 26.54 20.04 3.23
C LYS A 149 25.73 20.13 1.94
N GLY A 150 24.86 21.13 1.84
CA GLY A 150 24.38 21.64 0.57
C GLY A 150 23.02 21.21 0.06
N ASP A 151 22.38 20.23 0.64
CA ASP A 151 21.04 19.83 0.19
C ASP A 151 19.97 20.43 1.12
N GLY A 152 19.67 21.73 0.96
CA GLY A 152 18.53 22.40 1.59
C GLY A 152 17.15 21.78 1.23
N GLU A 153 17.18 20.57 0.68
CA GLU A 153 16.04 19.81 0.22
C GLU A 153 15.21 19.15 1.34
N ASN A 154 15.75 19.09 2.58
CA ASN A 154 15.17 18.34 3.69
C ASN A 154 15.09 19.14 4.99
N ALA A 155 15.19 20.47 4.93
CA ALA A 155 15.19 21.33 6.11
C ALA A 155 13.92 21.21 6.98
N ASP A 156 12.82 20.71 6.39
CA ASP A 156 11.50 20.65 7.03
C ASP A 156 11.20 19.32 7.74
N LEU A 157 12.04 18.28 7.55
CA LEU A 157 11.81 16.99 8.17
C LEU A 157 12.88 16.73 9.25
N PRO A 158 12.47 16.50 10.52
CA PRO A 158 13.39 16.20 11.60
C PRO A 158 14.20 14.92 11.33
N HIS A 159 15.46 14.89 11.76
CA HIS A 159 16.34 13.72 11.59
C HIS A 159 16.47 12.90 12.88
N PHE A 160 16.87 11.64 12.74
CA PHE A 160 17.21 10.74 13.86
C PHE A 160 18.69 10.33 13.74
N GLY A 161 19.55 10.96 14.56
CA GLY A 161 20.99 10.78 14.42
C GLY A 161 21.46 11.14 13.00
N MET A 162 22.11 10.19 12.31
CA MET A 162 22.57 10.38 10.92
C MET A 162 21.47 10.19 9.86
N MET A 163 20.27 9.77 10.26
CA MET A 163 19.16 9.44 9.35
C MET A 163 18.35 10.70 9.02
N TYR A 164 18.52 11.24 7.83
CA TYR A 164 17.82 12.41 7.33
C TYR A 164 16.80 11.95 6.26
N THR A 165 15.52 12.01 6.60
CA THR A 165 14.44 11.64 5.67
C THR A 165 14.37 12.64 4.52
N ARG A 166 14.12 12.13 3.31
CA ARG A 166 13.97 12.91 2.07
C ARG A 166 12.68 12.54 1.35
N PRO A 167 12.11 13.48 0.58
CA PRO A 167 11.05 13.16 -0.36
C PRO A 167 11.58 12.28 -1.51
N VAL A 168 10.74 11.39 -2.01
CA VAL A 168 11.01 10.63 -3.24
C VAL A 168 10.89 11.53 -4.47
N LYS A 169 11.63 11.19 -5.53
CA LYS A 169 11.45 11.78 -6.87
C LYS A 169 10.53 10.87 -7.68
N VAL A 170 9.37 11.38 -8.06
CA VAL A 170 8.29 10.57 -8.66
C VAL A 170 7.74 11.25 -9.92
N LYS A 171 7.13 10.44 -10.79
CA LYS A 171 6.28 10.85 -11.90
C LYS A 171 4.91 10.21 -11.73
N SER A 172 3.89 10.79 -12.35
CA SER A 172 2.56 10.16 -12.42
C SER A 172 1.94 10.35 -13.80
N ALA A 173 0.87 9.62 -14.08
CA ALA A 173 0.11 9.76 -15.33
C ALA A 173 -0.38 11.20 -15.54
N SER A 174 -0.79 11.90 -14.47
CA SER A 174 -1.24 13.29 -14.51
C SER A 174 -0.10 14.32 -14.46
N GLN A 175 1.09 13.93 -13.95
CA GLN A 175 2.27 14.78 -13.82
C GLN A 175 3.52 14.04 -14.29
N PRO A 176 3.81 14.04 -15.63
CA PRO A 176 4.90 13.25 -16.22
C PRO A 176 6.29 13.81 -15.94
N GLN A 177 6.39 15.04 -15.43
CA GLN A 177 7.66 15.63 -15.01
C GLN A 177 8.08 15.11 -13.64
N ILE A 178 9.40 14.89 -13.45
CA ILE A 178 9.95 14.50 -12.14
C ILE A 178 9.67 15.62 -11.13
N HIS A 179 9.05 15.25 -10.01
CA HIS A 179 8.84 16.15 -8.88
C HIS A 179 9.11 15.43 -7.56
N LYS A 180 9.33 16.20 -6.50
CA LYS A 180 9.54 15.68 -5.15
C LYS A 180 8.20 15.53 -4.44
N LYS A 181 7.98 14.38 -3.80
CA LYS A 181 6.77 14.11 -3.02
C LYS A 181 7.13 13.27 -1.80
N PHE A 182 6.72 13.69 -0.62
CA PHE A 182 6.87 12.90 0.60
C PHE A 182 5.55 12.22 0.97
N TRP A 183 4.45 12.96 0.97
CA TRP A 183 3.15 12.45 1.33
C TRP A 183 2.34 12.03 0.09
N PHE A 184 1.80 10.82 0.11
CA PHE A 184 0.83 10.30 -0.83
C PHE A 184 -0.53 10.27 -0.15
N ASP A 185 -1.43 11.17 -0.54
CA ASP A 185 -2.75 11.30 0.02
C ASP A 185 -3.63 10.14 -0.43
N VAL A 186 -4.50 9.65 0.46
CA VAL A 186 -5.55 8.69 0.08
C VAL A 186 -6.64 9.41 -0.72
N ASP A 187 -7.45 8.63 -1.44
CA ASP A 187 -8.55 9.22 -2.23
C ASP A 187 -9.55 9.94 -1.30
N PRO A 188 -9.88 11.22 -1.55
CA PRO A 188 -10.75 11.99 -0.67
C PRO A 188 -12.17 11.44 -0.56
N ALA A 189 -12.71 10.84 -1.64
CA ALA A 189 -14.05 10.27 -1.63
C ALA A 189 -14.08 8.98 -0.79
N MET A 190 -13.07 8.12 -0.96
CA MET A 190 -12.90 6.94 -0.12
C MET A 190 -12.68 7.30 1.34
N PHE A 191 -11.88 8.32 1.61
CA PHE A 191 -11.63 8.81 2.98
C PHE A 191 -12.91 9.36 3.64
N ALA A 192 -13.77 10.05 2.88
CA ALA A 192 -15.07 10.50 3.36
C ALA A 192 -16.01 9.33 3.71
N VAL A 193 -15.94 8.21 2.97
CA VAL A 193 -16.67 6.99 3.33
C VAL A 193 -16.12 6.42 4.62
N ALA A 194 -14.79 6.29 4.76
CA ALA A 194 -14.18 5.79 5.99
C ALA A 194 -14.57 6.65 7.22
N LYS A 195 -14.57 7.97 7.10
CA LYS A 195 -15.05 8.90 8.15
C LYS A 195 -16.51 8.70 8.53
N SER A 196 -17.34 8.15 7.65
CA SER A 196 -18.76 7.91 7.93
C SER A 196 -19.06 6.60 8.63
N LEU A 197 -18.08 5.70 8.75
CA LEU A 197 -18.26 4.41 9.42
C LEU A 197 -18.64 4.59 10.88
N ARG A 198 -19.60 3.81 11.34
CA ARG A 198 -20.06 3.76 12.74
C ARG A 198 -20.39 2.33 13.13
N GLY A 199 -20.19 1.98 14.38
CA GLY A 199 -20.64 0.69 14.93
C GLY A 199 -19.89 -0.52 14.34
N VAL A 200 -18.67 -0.35 13.85
CA VAL A 200 -17.85 -1.49 13.39
C VAL A 200 -17.42 -2.27 14.64
N GLU A 201 -17.90 -3.50 14.74
CA GLU A 201 -17.54 -4.39 15.86
C GLU A 201 -16.14 -4.97 15.66
N LEU A 202 -15.19 -4.51 16.48
CA LEU A 202 -13.81 -5.00 16.49
C LEU A 202 -13.64 -6.10 17.55
N THR A 203 -12.79 -7.07 17.21
CA THR A 203 -12.46 -8.18 18.11
C THR A 203 -11.45 -7.75 19.15
N ALA A 204 -11.72 -8.06 20.42
CA ALA A 204 -10.80 -7.82 21.53
C ALA A 204 -10.07 -9.10 21.98
N CYS A 205 -10.56 -10.29 21.63
CA CYS A 205 -9.94 -11.56 22.02
C CYS A 205 -9.65 -12.44 20.80
N SER A 206 -8.53 -13.13 20.81
CA SER A 206 -8.19 -14.16 19.83
C SER A 206 -8.92 -15.48 20.14
N ALA A 207 -8.91 -16.40 19.17
CA ALA A 207 -9.42 -17.76 19.38
C ALA A 207 -8.61 -18.57 20.41
N ALA A 208 -7.40 -18.12 20.75
CA ALA A 208 -6.54 -18.70 21.77
C ALA A 208 -6.69 -18.03 23.16
N ASP A 209 -7.79 -17.33 23.40
CA ASP A 209 -8.12 -16.60 24.64
C ASP A 209 -7.11 -15.51 25.05
N HIS A 210 -6.30 -15.01 24.10
CA HIS A 210 -5.51 -13.82 24.34
C HIS A 210 -6.41 -12.59 24.11
N CYS A 211 -6.73 -11.88 25.17
CA CYS A 211 -7.58 -10.70 25.12
C CYS A 211 -6.78 -9.42 25.29
N LEU A 212 -7.20 -8.38 24.56
CA LEU A 212 -6.71 -7.02 24.75
C LEU A 212 -7.28 -6.44 26.06
N GLU A 213 -6.55 -5.54 26.69
CA GLU A 213 -6.97 -4.88 27.93
C GLU A 213 -8.20 -4.00 27.77
N ARG A 214 -8.46 -3.55 26.53
CA ARG A 214 -9.57 -2.67 26.21
C ARG A 214 -10.17 -3.00 24.83
N GLN A 215 -11.41 -2.58 24.63
CA GLN A 215 -12.08 -2.70 23.35
C GLN A 215 -11.38 -1.83 22.29
N PRO A 216 -10.96 -2.41 21.14
CA PRO A 216 -10.38 -1.66 20.04
C PRO A 216 -11.34 -0.63 19.42
N GLN A 217 -10.77 0.41 18.85
CA GLN A 217 -11.52 1.49 18.18
C GLN A 217 -11.05 1.71 16.75
N LEU A 218 -11.96 2.28 15.94
CA LEU A 218 -11.64 2.79 14.61
C LEU A 218 -11.25 4.26 14.70
N VAL A 219 -10.05 4.60 14.25
CA VAL A 219 -9.50 5.97 14.20
C VAL A 219 -9.26 6.37 12.75
N VAL A 220 -10.03 7.33 12.24
CA VAL A 220 -9.91 7.82 10.86
C VAL A 220 -9.29 9.21 10.86
N GLY A 221 -8.11 9.33 10.28
CA GLY A 221 -7.31 10.55 10.24
C GLY A 221 -5.85 10.33 10.65
N GLY A 222 -5.09 11.42 10.71
CA GLY A 222 -3.66 11.39 10.99
C GLY A 222 -2.84 10.84 9.82
N ASN A 223 -1.57 10.59 10.07
CA ASN A 223 -0.62 10.14 9.06
C ASN A 223 -0.18 8.70 9.31
N GLY A 224 0.16 8.00 8.23
CA GLY A 224 0.89 6.73 8.26
C GLY A 224 2.25 6.87 7.60
N VAL A 225 3.22 6.10 8.03
CA VAL A 225 4.54 6.05 7.39
C VAL A 225 4.96 4.61 7.13
N SER A 226 5.71 4.40 6.05
CA SER A 226 6.22 3.08 5.68
C SER A 226 7.72 3.09 5.43
N GLY A 227 8.37 1.96 5.73
CA GLY A 227 9.77 1.78 5.44
C GLY A 227 10.17 0.31 5.51
N ALA A 228 11.27 -0.08 4.86
CA ALA A 228 11.75 -1.45 4.81
C ALA A 228 12.43 -1.87 6.13
N ALA A 229 11.74 -1.71 7.26
CA ALA A 229 12.22 -2.10 8.58
C ALA A 229 11.06 -2.49 9.49
N PHE A 230 11.22 -3.61 10.20
CA PHE A 230 10.42 -3.90 11.37
C PHE A 230 10.96 -3.08 12.54
N VAL A 231 10.12 -2.25 13.15
CA VAL A 231 10.53 -1.34 14.21
C VAL A 231 10.10 -1.87 15.58
N ASP A 232 11.07 -2.16 16.41
CA ASP A 232 10.91 -2.53 17.81
C ASP A 232 11.87 -1.71 18.67
N ASN A 233 11.65 -0.36 18.69
CA ASN A 233 12.53 0.59 19.36
C ASN A 233 11.77 1.80 19.90
N ALA A 234 11.63 1.88 21.21
CA ALA A 234 10.87 2.94 21.89
C ALA A 234 11.39 4.37 21.59
N LYS A 235 12.70 4.55 21.43
CA LYS A 235 13.28 5.86 21.12
C LYS A 235 12.93 6.27 19.67
N PHE A 236 13.03 5.32 18.74
CA PHE A 236 12.70 5.54 17.34
C PHE A 236 11.19 5.75 17.15
N ARG A 237 10.35 4.97 17.82
CA ARG A 237 8.90 5.17 17.88
C ARG A 237 8.53 6.62 18.25
N ARG A 238 9.11 7.16 19.34
CA ARG A 238 8.87 8.55 19.77
C ARG A 238 9.33 9.58 18.74
N TYR A 239 10.45 9.30 18.06
CA TYR A 239 10.91 10.15 16.97
C TYR A 239 9.90 10.16 15.82
N VAL A 240 9.45 8.98 15.35
CA VAL A 240 8.50 8.84 14.23
C VAL A 240 7.20 9.60 14.53
N PHE A 241 6.67 9.44 15.74
CA PHE A 241 5.47 10.18 16.16
C PHE A 241 5.69 11.70 16.10
N LYS A 242 6.77 12.19 16.68
CA LYS A 242 7.06 13.63 16.73
C LYS A 242 7.40 14.23 15.37
N ALA A 243 8.17 13.50 14.56
CA ALA A 243 8.67 13.98 13.27
C ALA A 243 7.60 14.01 12.19
N PHE A 244 6.74 13.00 12.15
CA PHE A 244 5.77 12.80 11.06
C PHE A 244 4.32 12.94 11.52
N HIS A 245 4.06 13.14 12.81
CA HIS A 245 2.71 13.11 13.41
C HIS A 245 1.95 11.85 12.97
N ALA A 246 2.69 10.72 12.91
CA ALA A 246 2.17 9.46 12.43
C ALA A 246 1.38 8.74 13.55
N ASN A 247 0.28 8.10 13.19
CA ASN A 247 -0.44 7.18 14.06
C ASN A 247 0.23 5.81 14.06
N VAL A 248 0.67 5.37 12.88
CA VAL A 248 1.19 4.03 12.63
C VAL A 248 2.39 4.06 11.70
N LEU A 249 3.19 3.01 11.79
CA LEU A 249 4.21 2.66 10.81
C LEU A 249 4.02 1.23 10.32
N ASP A 250 4.30 1.01 9.06
CA ASP A 250 4.27 -0.29 8.41
C ASP A 250 5.41 -0.47 7.41
N MET A 251 5.34 -1.50 6.60
CA MET A 251 6.38 -1.81 5.63
C MET A 251 5.92 -1.72 4.17
N GLU A 252 4.66 -1.34 3.87
CA GLU A 252 4.07 -1.43 2.53
C GLU A 252 3.27 -0.21 2.06
N SER A 253 2.42 0.36 2.93
CA SER A 253 1.34 1.26 2.51
C SER A 253 1.80 2.47 1.69
N ALA A 254 2.91 3.12 2.07
CA ALA A 254 3.44 4.27 1.34
C ALA A 254 3.94 3.89 -0.07
N ALA A 255 4.51 2.69 -0.23
CA ALA A 255 4.96 2.22 -1.54
C ALA A 255 3.76 1.85 -2.43
N CYS A 256 2.74 1.19 -1.88
CA CYS A 256 1.49 0.93 -2.58
C CYS A 256 0.80 2.26 -3.00
N ALA A 257 0.73 3.24 -2.10
CA ALA A 257 0.19 4.57 -2.39
C ALA A 257 0.98 5.30 -3.49
N MET A 258 2.32 5.14 -3.52
CA MET A 258 3.15 5.71 -4.59
C MET A 258 2.87 5.03 -5.94
N VAL A 259 2.72 3.71 -5.99
CA VAL A 259 2.34 2.99 -7.23
C VAL A 259 0.97 3.45 -7.70
N ALA A 260 -0.01 3.52 -6.80
CA ALA A 260 -1.36 4.03 -7.08
C ALA A 260 -1.33 5.46 -7.64
N TYR A 261 -0.60 6.37 -6.99
CA TYR A 261 -0.39 7.75 -7.44
C TYR A 261 0.23 7.82 -8.84
N SER A 262 1.27 7.01 -9.10
CA SER A 262 1.97 7.00 -10.38
C SER A 262 1.07 6.55 -11.54
N ASN A 263 0.15 5.62 -11.26
CA ASN A 263 -0.82 5.08 -12.22
C ASN A 263 -2.17 5.85 -12.24
N GLY A 264 -2.36 6.86 -11.38
CA GLY A 264 -3.61 7.62 -11.29
C GLY A 264 -4.79 6.80 -10.76
N VAL A 265 -4.54 5.81 -9.92
CA VAL A 265 -5.56 4.92 -9.33
C VAL A 265 -5.84 5.33 -7.89
N PRO A 266 -7.12 5.52 -7.49
CA PRO A 266 -7.51 5.81 -6.11
C PRO A 266 -7.04 4.75 -5.12
N PHE A 267 -6.55 5.17 -3.95
CA PHE A 267 -5.97 4.32 -2.91
C PHE A 267 -6.48 4.67 -1.52
N ILE A 268 -6.66 3.66 -0.67
CA ILE A 268 -6.85 3.78 0.78
C ILE A 268 -6.27 2.56 1.49
N ALA A 269 -5.79 2.75 2.73
CA ALA A 269 -5.28 1.66 3.56
C ALA A 269 -5.96 1.62 4.93
N PHE A 270 -6.19 0.40 5.40
CA PHE A 270 -6.74 0.04 6.70
C PHE A 270 -5.66 -0.71 7.47
N ARG A 271 -5.21 -0.18 8.61
CA ARG A 271 -4.13 -0.77 9.39
C ARG A 271 -4.55 -0.93 10.85
N SER A 272 -4.48 -2.14 11.36
CA SER A 272 -4.73 -2.43 12.78
C SER A 272 -3.42 -2.64 13.52
N LEU A 273 -3.33 -2.13 14.73
CA LEU A 273 -2.11 -2.22 15.52
C LEU A 273 -1.93 -3.62 16.09
N SER A 274 -0.85 -4.30 15.67
CA SER A 274 -0.44 -5.60 16.23
C SER A 274 0.52 -5.47 17.40
N ASP A 275 1.19 -4.32 17.48
CA ASP A 275 2.20 -3.98 18.47
C ASP A 275 2.36 -2.45 18.58
N LEU A 276 3.22 -2.00 19.49
CA LEU A 276 3.47 -0.58 19.70
C LEU A 276 4.87 -0.13 19.24
N ALA A 277 5.44 -0.79 18.23
CA ALA A 277 6.75 -0.46 17.67
C ALA A 277 7.88 -0.32 18.72
N GLY A 278 7.86 -1.20 19.73
CA GLY A 278 8.79 -1.18 20.87
C GLY A 278 8.40 -0.21 21.99
N GLY A 279 7.14 0.25 22.02
CA GLY A 279 6.61 1.11 23.09
C GLY A 279 5.97 0.36 24.26
N GLY A 280 5.77 -0.95 24.14
CA GLY A 280 5.28 -1.82 25.20
C GLY A 280 6.35 -2.18 26.24
N GLU A 281 5.92 -2.79 27.35
CA GLU A 281 6.82 -3.38 28.34
C GLU A 281 7.17 -4.83 27.92
N GLY A 282 8.46 -5.16 27.87
CA GLY A 282 8.92 -6.51 27.54
C GLY A 282 9.14 -6.78 26.06
N ALA A 283 8.83 -8.01 25.62
CA ALA A 283 8.98 -8.42 24.23
C ALA A 283 7.90 -7.81 23.33
N ASN A 284 8.19 -7.68 22.04
CA ASN A 284 7.22 -7.18 21.06
C ASN A 284 5.99 -8.10 20.97
N GLU A 285 4.81 -7.52 21.00
CA GLU A 285 3.53 -8.23 21.12
C GLU A 285 2.96 -8.69 19.76
N MET A 286 3.59 -8.36 18.64
CA MET A 286 3.08 -8.60 17.28
C MET A 286 2.61 -10.06 17.09
N HIS A 287 3.41 -11.03 17.48
CA HIS A 287 3.05 -12.45 17.32
C HIS A 287 1.84 -12.86 18.18
N THR A 288 1.63 -12.22 19.33
CA THR A 288 0.51 -12.51 20.22
C THR A 288 -0.81 -11.96 19.65
N PHE A 289 -0.79 -10.76 19.11
CA PHE A 289 -2.01 -10.05 18.71
C PHE A 289 -2.18 -9.90 17.17
N MET A 290 -1.31 -10.50 16.38
CA MET A 290 -1.35 -10.44 14.91
C MET A 290 -2.71 -10.87 14.34
N SER A 291 -3.30 -11.96 14.85
CA SER A 291 -4.60 -12.45 14.37
C SER A 291 -5.74 -11.47 14.65
N ILE A 292 -5.77 -10.89 15.86
CA ILE A 292 -6.77 -9.86 16.23
C ILE A 292 -6.63 -8.65 15.32
N ALA A 293 -5.41 -8.17 15.13
CA ALA A 293 -5.14 -7.00 14.30
C ALA A 293 -5.51 -7.26 12.84
N ALA A 294 -5.12 -8.41 12.27
CA ALA A 294 -5.48 -8.80 10.91
C ALA A 294 -7.00 -8.85 10.70
N ASP A 295 -7.72 -9.51 11.61
CA ASP A 295 -9.18 -9.59 11.56
C ASP A 295 -9.84 -8.21 11.68
N ASN A 296 -9.37 -7.37 12.60
CA ASN A 296 -9.92 -6.02 12.81
C ASN A 296 -9.73 -5.13 11.58
N SER A 297 -8.55 -5.18 10.95
CA SER A 297 -8.31 -4.48 9.69
C SER A 297 -9.27 -4.95 8.59
N ALA A 298 -9.42 -6.26 8.42
CA ALA A 298 -10.32 -6.86 7.44
C ALA A 298 -11.80 -6.52 7.70
N LYS A 299 -12.24 -6.51 8.97
CA LYS A 299 -13.61 -6.10 9.36
C LYS A 299 -13.92 -4.66 8.98
N VAL A 300 -12.97 -3.73 9.22
CA VAL A 300 -13.14 -2.33 8.81
C VAL A 300 -13.20 -2.20 7.30
N LEU A 301 -12.36 -2.93 6.55
CA LEU A 301 -12.41 -2.96 5.10
C LEU A 301 -13.76 -3.47 4.58
N LEU A 302 -14.29 -4.55 5.16
CA LEU A 302 -15.62 -5.08 4.80
C LEU A 302 -16.74 -4.07 5.06
N ALA A 303 -16.74 -3.44 6.23
CA ALA A 303 -17.70 -2.37 6.57
C ALA A 303 -17.56 -1.18 5.63
N PHE A 304 -16.32 -0.82 5.23
CA PHE A 304 -16.07 0.21 4.23
C PHE A 304 -16.67 -0.14 2.86
N LEU A 305 -16.44 -1.35 2.34
CA LEU A 305 -17.00 -1.79 1.06
C LEU A 305 -18.53 -1.74 1.07
N GLN A 306 -19.16 -2.15 2.17
CA GLN A 306 -20.60 -2.10 2.33
C GLN A 306 -21.12 -0.65 2.36
N ALA A 307 -20.49 0.25 3.11
CA ALA A 307 -20.87 1.65 3.20
C ALA A 307 -20.63 2.40 1.87
N TRP A 308 -19.59 2.03 1.16
CA TRP A 308 -19.26 2.60 -0.15
C TRP A 308 -20.28 2.22 -1.23
N GLN A 309 -20.77 0.97 -1.21
CA GLN A 309 -21.84 0.52 -2.09
C GLN A 309 -23.14 1.31 -1.84
N ALA A 310 -23.52 1.53 -0.58
CA ALA A 310 -24.74 2.24 -0.21
C ALA A 310 -24.76 3.70 -0.69
N LYS A 311 -23.59 4.32 -0.93
CA LYS A 311 -23.47 5.68 -1.47
C LYS A 311 -23.51 5.77 -3.00
N GLY A 312 -23.77 4.65 -3.70
CA GLY A 312 -23.93 4.62 -5.16
C GLY A 312 -22.65 4.96 -5.95
N GLN A 313 -21.48 4.82 -5.35
CA GLN A 313 -20.21 4.99 -6.07
C GLN A 313 -19.84 3.69 -6.80
N PRO A 314 -19.32 3.79 -8.04
CA PRO A 314 -19.06 2.65 -8.93
C PRO A 314 -18.00 1.70 -8.40
#